data_a95129a3d10f66ddd6c86435ececb6c4
#
_entry.id   a95129a3d10f66ddd6c86435ececb6c4
#
_cell.length_a   1.000
_cell.length_b   1.000
_cell.length_c   1.000
_cell.angle_alpha   90.00
_cell.angle_beta   90.00
_cell.angle_gamma   90.00
#
_symmetry.space_group_name_H-M   'P 1'
#
loop_
_entity.id
_entity.type
_entity.pdbx_description
1 polymer ?
#
loop_
_entity_poly.entity_id
_entity_poly.type
_entity_poly.pdbx_seq_one_letter_code
_entity_poly.pdbx_strand_id
1 'polypeptide(L)'
;DDTRYNESYLPNVMTATISDMVPVSLENSIFIRNGLQLLNDKDCECSDAFEHYMNFRGYKPLIPKDIAFDYGPLINACGRMGEANTAIEFLLQDADLTDIYNKIVLLNDKRKDKTKDLIVEAIPQIKTSDLVNVVISNDANGCAGLLANKLMEMYNRPTIVFSEHKDTYSGSARSIEGLDLQSIFKHLQDKNIIVSYGGHE
;
A
#
# COMPACT_ATOMS: atom_id res chain seq x y z
N ASP A 1 -27.57 16.09 -16.62
CA ASP A 1 -26.28 15.63 -17.21
C ASP A 1 -25.16 16.17 -16.33
N ASP A 2 -24.78 15.39 -15.32
CA ASP A 2 -23.74 15.83 -14.39
C ASP A 2 -22.43 15.06 -14.71
N THR A 3 -21.95 15.23 -15.93
CA THR A 3 -20.67 14.69 -16.39
C THR A 3 -19.47 15.32 -15.67
N ARG A 4 -19.66 16.49 -15.05
CA ARG A 4 -18.62 17.23 -14.31
C ARG A 4 -18.13 16.52 -13.06
N TYR A 5 -18.97 15.73 -12.39
CA TYR A 5 -18.60 14.99 -11.19
C TYR A 5 -17.64 13.81 -11.49
N ASN A 6 -17.62 13.28 -12.69
CA ASN A 6 -16.80 12.15 -13.04
C ASN A 6 -15.35 12.51 -13.36
N GLU A 7 -15.11 13.71 -13.90
CA GLU A 7 -13.75 14.11 -14.31
C GLU A 7 -12.89 14.60 -13.13
N SER A 8 -13.48 15.32 -12.18
CA SER A 8 -12.74 15.84 -11.02
C SER A 8 -12.18 14.76 -10.11
N TYR A 9 -12.76 13.56 -10.09
CA TYR A 9 -12.28 12.42 -9.30
C TYR A 9 -11.30 11.50 -10.05
N LEU A 10 -11.08 11.71 -11.35
CA LEU A 10 -10.17 10.86 -12.14
C LEU A 10 -8.75 10.78 -11.58
N PRO A 11 -8.13 11.85 -11.05
CA PRO A 11 -6.84 11.76 -10.39
C PRO A 11 -6.83 10.83 -9.17
N ASN A 12 -7.91 10.82 -8.38
CA ASN A 12 -8.03 9.93 -7.24
C ASN A 12 -8.23 8.48 -7.69
N VAL A 13 -9.06 8.22 -8.71
CA VAL A 13 -9.23 6.90 -9.33
C VAL A 13 -7.91 6.40 -9.88
N MET A 14 -7.18 7.22 -10.63
CA MET A 14 -5.84 6.91 -11.14
C MET A 14 -4.87 6.55 -10.01
N THR A 15 -4.86 7.35 -8.94
CA THR A 15 -3.99 7.11 -7.78
C THR A 15 -4.31 5.77 -7.13
N ALA A 16 -5.59 5.46 -6.91
CA ALA A 16 -6.02 4.19 -6.35
C ALA A 16 -5.62 3.02 -7.27
N THR A 17 -5.89 3.14 -8.58
CA THR A 17 -5.56 2.12 -9.58
C THR A 17 -4.06 1.79 -9.60
N ILE A 18 -3.20 2.81 -9.55
CA ILE A 18 -1.74 2.62 -9.54
C ILE A 18 -1.27 2.09 -8.18
N SER A 19 -1.76 2.67 -7.08
CA SER A 19 -1.28 2.34 -5.72
C SER A 19 -1.65 0.93 -5.28
N ASP A 20 -2.78 0.41 -5.79
CA ASP A 20 -3.26 -0.95 -5.52
C ASP A 20 -2.76 -1.97 -6.56
N MET A 21 -1.90 -1.54 -7.48
CA MET A 21 -1.28 -2.37 -8.52
C MET A 21 -2.30 -3.16 -9.36
N VAL A 22 -3.45 -2.53 -9.64
CA VAL A 22 -4.51 -3.14 -10.46
C VAL A 22 -3.97 -3.40 -11.88
N PRO A 23 -4.26 -4.55 -12.50
CA PRO A 23 -3.79 -4.85 -13.85
C PRO A 23 -4.15 -3.74 -14.85
N VAL A 24 -3.19 -3.35 -15.68
CA VAL A 24 -3.37 -2.30 -16.70
C VAL A 24 -4.17 -2.84 -17.88
N SER A 25 -5.48 -3.05 -17.66
CA SER A 25 -6.46 -3.31 -18.72
C SER A 25 -6.69 -2.07 -19.57
N LEU A 26 -7.46 -2.20 -20.66
CA LEU A 26 -7.83 -1.07 -21.50
C LEU A 26 -8.47 0.06 -20.67
N GLU A 27 -9.43 -0.26 -19.81
CA GLU A 27 -10.16 0.69 -18.96
C GLU A 27 -9.23 1.37 -17.96
N ASN A 28 -8.45 0.58 -17.21
CA ASN A 28 -7.50 1.12 -16.23
C ASN A 28 -6.42 2.00 -16.89
N SER A 29 -6.00 1.68 -18.11
CA SER A 29 -5.05 2.52 -18.86
C SER A 29 -5.64 3.88 -19.22
N ILE A 30 -6.94 3.94 -19.48
CA ILE A 30 -7.66 5.20 -19.74
C ILE A 30 -7.72 6.05 -18.46
N PHE A 31 -8.07 5.45 -17.31
CA PHE A 31 -8.08 6.15 -16.02
C PHE A 31 -6.69 6.70 -15.66
N ILE A 32 -5.65 5.89 -15.83
CA ILE A 32 -4.27 6.31 -15.55
C ILE A 32 -3.86 7.47 -16.44
N ARG A 33 -4.07 7.37 -17.74
CA ARG A 33 -3.68 8.41 -18.70
C ARG A 33 -4.42 9.72 -18.46
N ASN A 34 -5.74 9.66 -18.36
CA ASN A 34 -6.58 10.86 -18.23
C ASN A 34 -6.40 11.51 -16.84
N GLY A 35 -6.30 10.72 -15.76
CA GLY A 35 -6.03 11.26 -14.44
C GLY A 35 -4.68 11.96 -14.34
N LEU A 36 -3.62 11.42 -14.96
CA LEU A 36 -2.31 12.06 -15.02
C LEU A 36 -2.34 13.33 -15.88
N GLN A 37 -3.07 13.30 -17.01
CA GLN A 37 -3.20 14.47 -17.86
C GLN A 37 -3.88 15.63 -17.10
N LEU A 38 -5.01 15.38 -16.46
CA LEU A 38 -5.73 16.40 -15.67
C LEU A 38 -4.84 17.00 -14.58
N LEU A 39 -4.10 16.17 -13.82
CA LEU A 39 -3.18 16.67 -12.80
C LEU A 39 -2.07 17.55 -13.37
N ASN A 40 -1.50 17.15 -14.51
CA ASN A 40 -0.40 17.88 -15.12
C ASN A 40 -0.87 19.16 -15.83
N ASP A 41 -2.11 19.19 -16.30
CA ASP A 41 -2.73 20.36 -16.95
C ASP A 41 -3.34 21.34 -15.92
N LYS A 42 -3.35 20.99 -14.62
CA LYS A 42 -3.89 21.82 -13.52
C LYS A 42 -5.39 22.16 -13.63
N ASP A 43 -6.15 21.42 -14.43
CA ASP A 43 -7.58 21.69 -14.68
C ASP A 43 -8.51 20.91 -13.74
N CYS A 44 -8.01 20.43 -12.59
CA CYS A 44 -8.75 19.55 -11.70
C CYS A 44 -9.08 20.24 -10.37
N GLU A 45 -10.35 20.28 -9.98
CA GLU A 45 -10.79 20.82 -8.69
C GLU A 45 -10.27 20.02 -7.47
N CYS A 46 -9.89 18.74 -7.67
CA CYS A 46 -9.26 17.91 -6.62
C CYS A 46 -7.73 18.10 -6.56
N SER A 47 -7.22 19.16 -7.17
CA SER A 47 -5.79 19.37 -7.36
C SER A 47 -5.03 19.85 -6.12
N ASP A 48 -5.72 20.36 -5.08
CA ASP A 48 -5.06 21.01 -3.95
C ASP A 48 -4.07 20.09 -3.23
N ALA A 49 -4.46 18.85 -2.93
CA ALA A 49 -3.56 17.87 -2.33
C ALA A 49 -2.39 17.49 -3.26
N PHE A 50 -2.67 17.32 -4.55
CA PHE A 50 -1.65 17.03 -5.55
C PHE A 50 -0.79 18.25 -5.84
N GLU A 51 -1.36 19.45 -5.92
CA GLU A 51 -0.61 20.69 -6.09
C GLU A 51 0.34 20.92 -4.91
N HIS A 52 -0.12 20.70 -3.69
CA HIS A 52 0.72 20.76 -2.49
C HIS A 52 1.89 19.76 -2.56
N TYR A 53 1.60 18.53 -2.95
CA TYR A 53 2.62 17.50 -3.14
C TYR A 53 3.63 17.89 -4.26
N MET A 54 3.14 18.42 -5.39
CA MET A 54 4.00 18.85 -6.51
C MET A 54 4.88 20.04 -6.12
N ASN A 55 4.34 21.00 -5.38
CA ASN A 55 5.11 22.15 -4.87
C ASN A 55 6.26 21.68 -3.98
N PHE A 56 6.01 20.71 -3.11
CA PHE A 56 7.04 20.11 -2.24
C PHE A 56 8.15 19.41 -3.03
N ARG A 57 7.83 18.76 -4.16
CA ARG A 57 8.79 18.09 -5.06
C ARG A 57 9.59 19.04 -5.96
N GLY A 58 9.22 20.32 -6.09
CA GLY A 58 9.83 21.25 -7.02
C GLY A 58 9.29 21.13 -8.46
N TYR A 59 7.99 21.07 -8.62
CA TYR A 59 7.21 21.23 -9.86
C TYR A 59 7.75 20.49 -11.10
N LYS A 60 7.64 19.18 -11.11
CA LYS A 60 7.88 18.36 -12.32
C LYS A 60 6.58 17.64 -12.67
N PRO A 61 6.25 17.50 -13.97
CA PRO A 61 5.09 16.70 -14.37
C PRO A 61 5.13 15.30 -13.72
N LEU A 62 3.98 14.87 -13.19
CA LEU A 62 3.84 13.55 -12.59
C LEU A 62 3.83 12.47 -13.67
N ILE A 63 4.46 11.36 -13.36
CA ILE A 63 4.43 10.13 -14.15
C ILE A 63 3.90 8.98 -13.27
N PRO A 64 3.42 7.85 -13.83
CA PRO A 64 2.89 6.74 -13.06
C PRO A 64 3.82 6.26 -11.95
N LYS A 65 5.14 6.31 -12.18
CA LYS A 65 6.15 5.92 -11.21
C LYS A 65 6.14 6.79 -9.95
N ASP A 66 5.89 8.08 -10.08
CA ASP A 66 5.82 9.01 -8.95
C ASP A 66 4.61 8.66 -8.06
N ILE A 67 3.49 8.29 -8.67
CA ILE A 67 2.30 7.85 -7.93
C ILE A 67 2.58 6.51 -7.25
N ALA A 68 3.14 5.53 -7.96
CA ALA A 68 3.38 4.19 -7.42
C ALA A 68 4.38 4.15 -6.26
N PHE A 69 5.45 4.96 -6.32
CA PHE A 69 6.59 4.84 -5.41
C PHE A 69 6.75 6.00 -4.43
N ASP A 70 6.11 7.15 -4.67
CA ASP A 70 6.19 8.31 -3.79
C ASP A 70 4.82 8.67 -3.19
N TYR A 71 3.86 9.10 -4.02
CA TYR A 71 2.58 9.61 -3.53
C TYR A 71 1.68 8.53 -2.91
N GLY A 72 1.49 7.40 -3.59
CA GLY A 72 0.69 6.29 -3.09
C GLY A 72 1.19 5.74 -1.75
N PRO A 73 2.49 5.40 -1.62
CA PRO A 73 3.07 5.00 -0.34
C PRO A 73 2.97 6.06 0.77
N LEU A 74 3.02 7.35 0.42
CA LEU A 74 2.85 8.47 1.36
C LEU A 74 1.43 8.44 1.97
N ILE A 75 0.39 8.39 1.14
CA ILE A 75 -1.01 8.32 1.56
C ILE A 75 -1.30 7.02 2.32
N ASN A 76 -0.84 5.88 1.79
CA ASN A 76 -1.04 4.56 2.39
C ASN A 76 -0.38 4.43 3.78
N ALA A 77 0.66 5.22 4.07
CA ALA A 77 1.31 5.20 5.37
C ALA A 77 0.35 5.61 6.50
N CYS A 78 -0.59 6.51 6.25
CA CYS A 78 -1.59 6.93 7.24
C CYS A 78 -2.42 5.75 7.74
N GLY A 79 -2.99 4.94 6.84
CA GLY A 79 -3.74 3.75 7.20
C GLY A 79 -2.88 2.69 7.92
N ARG A 80 -1.65 2.49 7.47
CA ARG A 80 -0.72 1.53 8.10
C ARG A 80 -0.29 1.93 9.50
N MET A 81 -0.29 3.22 9.81
CA MET A 81 0.04 3.76 11.13
C MET A 81 -1.17 4.03 12.02
N GLY A 82 -2.38 3.60 11.58
CA GLY A 82 -3.62 3.77 12.34
C GLY A 82 -4.26 5.16 12.24
N GLU A 83 -3.82 6.00 11.32
CA GLU A 83 -4.22 7.40 11.15
C GLU A 83 -4.91 7.62 9.78
N ALA A 84 -5.77 6.69 9.34
CA ALA A 84 -6.40 6.72 8.01
C ALA A 84 -7.16 8.03 7.74
N ASN A 85 -7.81 8.60 8.77
CA ASN A 85 -8.54 9.86 8.64
C ASN A 85 -7.64 11.03 8.20
N THR A 86 -6.36 11.03 8.59
CA THR A 86 -5.41 12.06 8.15
C THR A 86 -5.24 12.09 6.62
N ALA A 87 -5.25 10.94 5.97
CA ALA A 87 -5.20 10.88 4.51
C ALA A 87 -6.51 11.36 3.88
N ILE A 88 -7.66 11.01 4.47
CA ILE A 88 -8.99 11.44 3.99
C ILE A 88 -9.11 12.97 4.10
N GLU A 89 -8.74 13.53 5.24
CA GLU A 89 -8.74 14.98 5.46
C GLU A 89 -7.85 15.69 4.44
N PHE A 90 -6.64 15.18 4.19
CA PHE A 90 -5.73 15.75 3.20
C PHE A 90 -6.31 15.75 1.79
N LEU A 91 -7.01 14.68 1.39
CA LEU A 91 -7.57 14.54 0.05
C LEU A 91 -8.86 15.33 -0.17
N LEU A 92 -9.59 15.66 0.90
CA LEU A 92 -10.92 16.31 0.82
C LEU A 92 -10.93 17.77 1.29
N GLN A 93 -9.84 18.28 1.86
CA GLN A 93 -9.82 19.60 2.48
C GLN A 93 -9.42 20.67 1.46
N ASP A 94 -10.21 21.78 1.44
CA ASP A 94 -9.99 22.96 0.60
C ASP A 94 -9.33 24.09 1.41
N ALA A 95 -8.30 23.78 2.23
CA ALA A 95 -7.66 24.72 3.14
C ALA A 95 -6.13 24.62 3.06
N ASP A 96 -5.42 25.33 3.94
CA ASP A 96 -3.97 25.18 4.05
C ASP A 96 -3.63 23.74 4.45
N LEU A 97 -3.01 23.01 3.53
CA LEU A 97 -2.65 21.60 3.67
C LEU A 97 -1.28 21.39 4.29
N THR A 98 -0.55 22.46 4.65
CA THR A 98 0.84 22.37 5.09
C THR A 98 1.01 21.49 6.33
N ASP A 99 0.21 21.72 7.37
CA ASP A 99 0.33 20.97 8.63
C ASP A 99 -0.06 19.50 8.45
N ILE A 100 -1.16 19.25 7.73
CA ILE A 100 -1.63 17.88 7.49
C ILE A 100 -0.67 17.11 6.59
N TYR A 101 -0.08 17.74 5.58
CA TYR A 101 0.94 17.15 4.73
C TYR A 101 2.20 16.79 5.52
N ASN A 102 2.70 17.71 6.37
CA ASN A 102 3.83 17.44 7.24
C ASN A 102 3.56 16.25 8.18
N LYS A 103 2.34 16.13 8.71
CA LYS A 103 1.92 14.97 9.50
C LYS A 103 1.98 13.68 8.67
N ILE A 104 1.51 13.69 7.43
CA ILE A 104 1.56 12.53 6.51
C ILE A 104 3.01 12.12 6.23
N VAL A 105 3.90 13.07 5.94
CA VAL A 105 5.33 12.80 5.74
C VAL A 105 5.93 12.13 6.97
N LEU A 106 5.64 12.65 8.16
CA LEU A 106 6.11 12.07 9.42
C LEU A 106 5.60 10.64 9.65
N LEU A 107 4.32 10.37 9.32
CA LEU A 107 3.74 9.02 9.39
C LEU A 107 4.43 8.06 8.43
N ASN A 108 4.76 8.53 7.22
CA ASN A 108 5.48 7.73 6.25
C ASN A 108 6.91 7.40 6.69
N ASP A 109 7.60 8.34 7.32
CA ASP A 109 8.95 8.08 7.87
C ASP A 109 8.88 7.10 9.05
N LYS A 110 7.93 7.28 9.96
CA LYS A 110 7.67 6.30 11.05
C LYS A 110 7.38 4.90 10.49
N ARG A 111 6.58 4.78 9.43
CA ARG A 111 6.32 3.51 8.76
C ARG A 111 7.61 2.88 8.21
N LYS A 112 8.47 3.69 7.56
CA LYS A 112 9.76 3.21 7.01
C LYS A 112 10.67 2.69 8.12
N ASP A 113 10.80 3.43 9.22
CA ASP A 113 11.66 3.05 10.34
C ASP A 113 11.11 1.80 11.05
N LYS A 114 9.81 1.78 11.34
CA LYS A 114 9.14 0.57 11.86
C LYS A 114 9.39 -0.65 10.98
N THR A 115 9.31 -0.50 9.65
CA THR A 115 9.56 -1.62 8.74
C THR A 115 11.01 -2.12 8.82
N LYS A 116 12.00 -1.22 8.97
CA LYS A 116 13.41 -1.62 9.17
C LYS A 116 13.60 -2.40 10.47
N ASP A 117 13.02 -1.91 11.57
CA ASP A 117 13.11 -2.55 12.88
C ASP A 117 12.49 -3.95 12.84
N LEU A 118 11.31 -4.09 12.25
CA LEU A 118 10.64 -5.37 12.05
C LEU A 118 11.47 -6.36 11.22
N ILE A 119 12.20 -5.90 10.21
CA ILE A 119 13.11 -6.77 9.44
C ILE A 119 14.23 -7.29 10.34
N VAL A 120 14.84 -6.44 11.15
CA VAL A 120 15.91 -6.84 12.08
C VAL A 120 15.42 -7.88 13.08
N GLU A 121 14.21 -7.71 13.62
CA GLU A 121 13.58 -8.66 14.54
C GLU A 121 13.19 -9.99 13.87
N ALA A 122 12.85 -9.95 12.59
CA ALA A 122 12.40 -11.13 11.86
C ALA A 122 13.55 -12.03 11.39
N ILE A 123 14.72 -11.47 11.05
CA ILE A 123 15.86 -12.22 10.50
C ILE A 123 16.25 -13.45 11.36
N PRO A 124 16.36 -13.37 12.70
CA PRO A 124 16.69 -14.52 13.54
C PRO A 124 15.68 -15.67 13.50
N GLN A 125 14.44 -15.42 13.08
CA GLN A 125 13.39 -16.42 12.96
C GLN A 125 13.48 -17.21 11.65
N ILE A 126 14.21 -16.69 10.64
CA ILE A 126 14.32 -17.31 9.33
C ILE A 126 15.34 -18.45 9.36
N LYS A 127 14.88 -19.66 9.06
CA LYS A 127 15.74 -20.84 8.94
C LYS A 127 16.04 -21.10 7.47
N THR A 128 17.32 -21.24 7.15
CA THR A 128 17.76 -21.48 5.76
C THR A 128 17.33 -22.84 5.21
N SER A 129 17.00 -23.79 6.08
CA SER A 129 16.48 -25.13 5.74
C SER A 129 15.01 -25.14 5.32
N ASP A 130 14.24 -24.12 5.70
CA ASP A 130 12.80 -24.13 5.53
C ASP A 130 12.41 -23.66 4.11
N LEU A 131 11.38 -24.26 3.55
CA LEU A 131 10.86 -23.89 2.22
C LEU A 131 9.99 -22.60 2.26
N VAL A 132 9.46 -22.27 3.43
CA VAL A 132 8.60 -21.11 3.67
C VAL A 132 9.15 -20.35 4.87
N ASN A 133 9.28 -19.04 4.75
CA ASN A 133 9.58 -18.20 5.90
C ASN A 133 8.31 -17.96 6.72
N VAL A 134 8.36 -18.31 7.98
CA VAL A 134 7.26 -18.02 8.94
C VAL A 134 7.83 -17.15 10.04
N VAL A 135 7.22 -15.99 10.23
CA VAL A 135 7.61 -14.98 11.22
C VAL A 135 6.41 -14.64 12.09
N ILE A 136 6.64 -14.54 13.39
CA ILE A 136 5.64 -14.02 14.35
C ILE A 136 6.15 -12.67 14.87
N SER A 137 5.35 -11.63 14.71
CA SER A 137 5.68 -10.29 15.19
C SER A 137 4.42 -9.56 15.63
N ASN A 138 4.32 -9.26 16.92
CA ASN A 138 3.16 -8.56 17.49
C ASN A 138 3.13 -7.08 17.14
N ASP A 139 4.27 -6.51 16.75
CA ASP A 139 4.39 -5.11 16.32
C ASP A 139 4.18 -4.90 14.82
N ALA A 140 3.98 -5.99 14.05
CA ALA A 140 3.82 -5.89 12.60
C ALA A 140 2.48 -5.31 12.13
N ASN A 141 1.55 -4.96 13.05
CA ASN A 141 0.25 -4.37 12.72
C ASN A 141 0.37 -3.22 11.72
N GLY A 142 -0.41 -3.28 10.62
CA GLY A 142 -0.35 -2.34 9.50
C GLY A 142 0.85 -2.51 8.57
N CYS A 143 1.93 -3.18 9.00
CA CYS A 143 3.16 -3.38 8.24
C CYS A 143 3.45 -4.85 7.91
N ALA A 144 2.65 -5.82 8.37
CA ALA A 144 2.89 -7.25 8.15
C ALA A 144 3.07 -7.62 6.68
N GLY A 145 2.24 -7.05 5.79
CA GLY A 145 2.36 -7.27 4.34
C GLY A 145 3.64 -6.67 3.74
N LEU A 146 4.12 -5.54 4.27
CA LEU A 146 5.41 -4.95 3.84
C LEU A 146 6.58 -5.79 4.31
N LEU A 147 6.54 -6.26 5.56
CA LEU A 147 7.56 -7.16 6.10
C LEU A 147 7.60 -8.48 5.33
N ALA A 148 6.42 -9.09 5.08
CA ALA A 148 6.34 -10.33 4.30
C ALA A 148 6.95 -10.16 2.90
N ASN A 149 6.64 -9.04 2.22
CA ASN A 149 7.21 -8.75 0.90
C ASN A 149 8.73 -8.59 0.95
N LYS A 150 9.25 -7.84 1.93
CA LYS A 150 10.69 -7.62 2.06
C LYS A 150 11.45 -8.91 2.35
N LEU A 151 10.95 -9.75 3.24
CA LEU A 151 11.57 -11.05 3.54
C LEU A 151 11.45 -12.01 2.36
N MET A 152 10.33 -12.00 1.63
CA MET A 152 10.16 -12.78 0.41
C MET A 152 11.20 -12.38 -0.65
N GLU A 153 11.40 -11.09 -0.90
CA GLU A 153 12.42 -10.57 -1.82
C GLU A 153 13.85 -10.93 -1.38
N MET A 154 14.15 -10.80 -0.09
CA MET A 154 15.50 -11.07 0.46
C MET A 154 15.92 -12.55 0.37
N TYR A 155 14.97 -13.46 0.61
CA TYR A 155 15.24 -14.89 0.69
C TYR A 155 14.75 -15.67 -0.53
N ASN A 156 14.04 -15.04 -1.45
CA ASN A 156 13.36 -15.64 -2.60
C ASN A 156 12.53 -16.87 -2.20
N ARG A 157 11.71 -16.71 -1.16
CA ARG A 157 10.86 -17.77 -0.59
C ARG A 157 9.50 -17.22 -0.20
N PRO A 158 8.45 -18.02 -0.32
CA PRO A 158 7.15 -17.64 0.23
C PRO A 158 7.28 -17.26 1.69
N THR A 159 6.65 -16.18 2.07
CA THR A 159 6.79 -15.64 3.43
C THR A 159 5.43 -15.34 4.04
N ILE A 160 5.23 -15.77 5.27
CA ILE A 160 4.04 -15.49 6.07
C ILE A 160 4.48 -14.77 7.33
N VAL A 161 3.88 -13.63 7.61
CA VAL A 161 4.08 -12.87 8.85
C VAL A 161 2.78 -12.91 9.63
N PHE A 162 2.82 -13.45 10.83
CA PHE A 162 1.71 -13.52 11.76
C PHE A 162 1.83 -12.46 12.86
N SER A 163 0.70 -11.92 13.29
CA SER A 163 0.55 -11.17 14.54
C SER A 163 -0.41 -11.92 15.45
N GLU A 164 -0.07 -12.01 16.72
CA GLU A 164 -0.88 -12.67 17.74
C GLU A 164 -1.97 -11.71 18.24
N HIS A 165 -3.20 -12.21 18.32
CA HIS A 165 -4.35 -11.50 18.86
C HIS A 165 -5.10 -12.40 19.84
N LYS A 166 -4.84 -12.27 21.13
CA LYS A 166 -5.43 -13.12 22.17
C LYS A 166 -5.21 -14.62 21.85
N ASP A 167 -6.28 -15.30 21.43
CA ASP A 167 -6.27 -16.73 21.14
C ASP A 167 -6.18 -17.05 19.63
N THR A 168 -5.91 -16.06 18.79
CA THR A 168 -5.86 -16.21 17.33
C THR A 168 -4.64 -15.53 16.74
N TYR A 169 -4.27 -15.95 15.54
CA TYR A 169 -3.25 -15.30 14.73
C TYR A 169 -3.90 -14.73 13.46
N SER A 170 -3.56 -13.51 13.13
CA SER A 170 -3.84 -12.96 11.81
C SER A 170 -2.50 -12.68 11.10
N GLY A 171 -2.49 -12.75 9.77
CA GLY A 171 -1.21 -12.60 9.08
C GLY A 171 -1.37 -12.10 7.67
N SER A 172 -0.21 -11.77 7.09
CA SER A 172 -0.06 -11.45 5.68
C SER A 172 0.95 -12.39 5.05
N ALA A 173 0.63 -12.88 3.86
CA ALA A 173 1.50 -13.76 3.10
C ALA A 173 1.92 -13.11 1.77
N ARG A 174 3.11 -13.48 1.30
CA ARG A 174 3.61 -13.15 -0.04
C ARG A 174 4.21 -14.39 -0.67
N SER A 175 3.87 -14.59 -1.95
CA SER A 175 4.34 -15.71 -2.75
C SER A 175 5.52 -15.35 -3.62
N ILE A 176 6.20 -16.37 -4.12
CA ILE A 176 7.14 -16.28 -5.25
C ILE A 176 6.43 -16.72 -6.53
N GLU A 177 7.02 -16.37 -7.67
CA GLU A 177 6.50 -16.79 -8.98
C GLU A 177 6.37 -18.32 -9.07
N GLY A 178 5.26 -18.77 -9.61
CA GLY A 178 4.93 -20.19 -9.80
C GLY A 178 4.36 -20.90 -8.58
N LEU A 179 4.15 -20.23 -7.44
CA LEU A 179 3.51 -20.81 -6.27
C LEU A 179 2.17 -20.16 -5.98
N ASP A 180 1.09 -20.92 -6.09
CA ASP A 180 -0.27 -20.50 -5.77
C ASP A 180 -0.58 -20.68 -4.27
N LEU A 181 -0.46 -19.59 -3.51
CA LEU A 181 -0.83 -19.58 -2.08
C LEU A 181 -2.33 -19.72 -1.84
N GLN A 182 -3.18 -19.33 -2.79
CA GLN A 182 -4.63 -19.45 -2.67
C GLN A 182 -5.05 -20.92 -2.55
N SER A 183 -4.53 -21.76 -3.45
CA SER A 183 -4.77 -23.21 -3.41
C SER A 183 -4.26 -23.85 -2.11
N ILE A 184 -3.10 -23.40 -1.62
CA ILE A 184 -2.55 -23.90 -0.35
C ILE A 184 -3.44 -23.50 0.82
N PHE A 185 -3.85 -22.25 0.91
CA PHE A 185 -4.71 -21.76 1.99
C PHE A 185 -6.10 -22.39 1.95
N LYS A 186 -6.66 -22.61 0.75
CA LYS A 186 -7.89 -23.39 0.62
C LYS A 186 -7.77 -24.78 1.23
N HIS A 187 -6.70 -25.50 0.93
CA HIS A 187 -6.46 -26.82 1.49
C HIS A 187 -6.29 -26.78 3.02
N LEU A 188 -5.63 -25.77 3.57
CA LEU A 188 -5.48 -25.59 5.00
C LEU A 188 -6.83 -25.25 5.67
N GLN A 189 -7.69 -24.48 5.01
CA GLN A 189 -9.02 -24.17 5.51
C GLN A 189 -9.92 -25.42 5.50
N ASP A 190 -9.88 -26.20 4.42
CA ASP A 190 -10.63 -27.47 4.31
C ASP A 190 -10.24 -28.48 5.43
N LYS A 191 -9.01 -28.37 5.93
CA LYS A 191 -8.50 -29.14 7.08
C LYS A 191 -8.74 -28.49 8.45
N ASN A 192 -9.44 -27.35 8.51
CA ASN A 192 -9.66 -26.56 9.72
C ASN A 192 -8.36 -26.12 10.44
N ILE A 193 -7.26 -25.94 9.69
CA ILE A 193 -5.99 -25.42 10.22
C ILE A 193 -6.03 -23.91 10.27
N ILE A 194 -6.67 -23.27 9.27
CA ILE A 194 -6.93 -21.84 9.25
C ILE A 194 -8.43 -21.57 9.21
N VAL A 195 -8.85 -20.46 9.78
CA VAL A 195 -10.28 -20.07 9.86
C VAL A 195 -10.74 -19.44 8.55
N SER A 196 -9.95 -18.52 8.03
CA SER A 196 -10.25 -17.77 6.80
C SER A 196 -8.97 -17.28 6.13
N TYR A 197 -9.06 -17.05 4.85
CA TYR A 197 -8.03 -16.42 4.06
C TYR A 197 -8.67 -15.59 2.95
N GLY A 198 -7.90 -14.68 2.37
CA GLY A 198 -8.32 -13.87 1.23
C GLY A 198 -7.12 -13.17 0.61
N GLY A 199 -7.27 -12.71 -0.61
CA GLY A 199 -6.21 -12.01 -1.33
C GLY A 199 -6.34 -12.18 -2.84
N HIS A 200 -5.35 -11.68 -3.55
CA HIS A 200 -5.18 -11.81 -5.00
C HIS A 200 -4.00 -12.73 -5.30
N GLU A 201 -3.97 -13.28 -6.52
CA GLU A 201 -2.83 -14.01 -7.06
C GLU A 201 -1.60 -13.11 -7.22
#